data_ae38d9edeb1f0eb3141d4f821466f77c
#
_entry.id   ae38d9edeb1f0eb3141d4f821466f77c
#
_cell.length_a   1.000
_cell.length_b   1.000
_cell.length_c   1.000
_cell.angle_alpha   90.00
_cell.angle_beta   90.00
_cell.angle_gamma   90.00
#
_symmetry.space_group_name_H-M   'P 1'
#
loop_
_entity.id
_entity.type
_entity.pdbx_description
1 polymer ?
#
loop_
_entity_poly.entity_id
_entity_poly.type
_entity_poly.pdbx_seq_one_letter_code
_entity_poly.pdbx_strand_id
1 'polypeptide(L)'
;MKTIDETGNRYGRLTVVCRAGSTKGGIARWLCQCDCGGKKVVIGSKLRRGETRSCGCLERETRVSNGYKRMQPSHGMSRSRLYGVWSGMKKRCSNPTHPHYSDYGGRGISVCDEWANSFSAFAEWALSHGYDENAPKGKCTLDRIDLDGDYCPENCRFADMVVQQNNRRDRSNDVQVYLGQDGIYHAAPNCGRKVVDE
;
A
#
# COMPACT_ATOMS: atom_id res chain seq x y z
N MET A 1 -46.42 11.41 -21.96
CA MET A 1 -46.50 11.54 -20.51
C MET A 1 -46.30 12.96 -20.09
N LYS A 2 -47.18 13.55 -19.27
CA LYS A 2 -46.98 14.92 -18.74
C LYS A 2 -45.75 14.94 -17.81
N THR A 3 -44.78 15.82 -18.11
CA THR A 3 -43.63 16.03 -17.22
C THR A 3 -44.10 16.73 -15.96
N ILE A 4 -43.81 16.16 -14.79
CA ILE A 4 -44.08 16.79 -13.51
C ILE A 4 -43.06 17.90 -13.32
N ASP A 5 -43.50 19.12 -13.05
CA ASP A 5 -42.61 20.23 -12.70
C ASP A 5 -42.13 20.07 -11.27
N GLU A 6 -40.82 20.05 -11.09
CA GLU A 6 -40.17 19.87 -9.77
C GLU A 6 -39.58 21.19 -9.24
N THR A 7 -39.71 22.30 -9.99
CA THR A 7 -39.12 23.58 -9.60
C THR A 7 -39.59 24.03 -8.23
N GLY A 8 -38.63 24.43 -7.36
CA GLY A 8 -38.89 24.82 -5.98
C GLY A 8 -39.02 23.67 -4.98
N ASN A 9 -39.23 22.42 -5.43
CA ASN A 9 -39.35 21.29 -4.53
C ASN A 9 -38.03 20.97 -3.85
N ARG A 10 -38.10 20.49 -2.59
CA ARG A 10 -36.94 20.12 -1.79
C ARG A 10 -36.88 18.59 -1.60
N TYR A 11 -35.69 18.02 -1.82
CA TYR A 11 -35.39 16.59 -1.69
C TYR A 11 -34.13 16.38 -0.86
N GLY A 12 -34.26 16.16 0.44
CA GLY A 12 -33.15 16.14 1.38
C GLY A 12 -32.45 17.49 1.44
N ARG A 13 -31.17 17.52 1.06
CA ARG A 13 -30.33 18.74 0.99
C ARG A 13 -30.39 19.44 -0.39
N LEU A 14 -31.23 18.97 -1.30
CA LEU A 14 -31.36 19.49 -2.66
C LEU A 14 -32.63 20.30 -2.81
N THR A 15 -32.54 21.54 -3.30
CA THR A 15 -33.68 22.35 -3.76
C THR A 15 -33.58 22.44 -5.29
N VAL A 16 -34.68 22.14 -5.97
CA VAL A 16 -34.74 22.19 -7.45
C VAL A 16 -34.82 23.64 -7.93
N VAL A 17 -33.86 24.03 -8.73
CA VAL A 17 -33.77 25.43 -9.26
C VAL A 17 -34.52 25.57 -10.58
N CYS A 18 -34.24 24.70 -11.54
CA CYS A 18 -34.85 24.76 -12.85
C CYS A 18 -34.68 23.44 -13.61
N ARG A 19 -35.41 23.34 -14.75
CA ARG A 19 -35.26 22.20 -15.66
C ARG A 19 -33.91 22.28 -16.40
N ALA A 20 -33.14 21.19 -16.42
CA ALA A 20 -31.82 21.08 -17.05
C ALA A 20 -31.84 20.13 -18.28
N GLY A 21 -32.90 20.16 -19.08
CA GLY A 21 -33.05 19.34 -20.28
C GLY A 21 -33.63 17.94 -20.01
N SER A 22 -33.37 17.00 -20.91
CA SER A 22 -33.84 15.61 -20.82
C SER A 22 -32.73 14.62 -21.15
N THR A 23 -32.92 13.36 -20.76
CA THR A 23 -32.04 12.25 -21.21
C THR A 23 -32.35 11.88 -22.67
N LYS A 24 -31.52 11.05 -23.31
CA LYS A 24 -31.80 10.49 -24.64
C LYS A 24 -33.15 9.77 -24.73
N GLY A 25 -33.68 9.26 -23.62
CA GLY A 25 -35.00 8.62 -23.50
C GLY A 25 -36.13 9.59 -23.10
N GLY A 26 -35.95 10.91 -23.20
CA GLY A 26 -37.00 11.92 -22.93
C GLY A 26 -37.29 12.17 -21.45
N ILE A 27 -36.55 11.60 -20.52
CA ILE A 27 -36.78 11.78 -19.07
C ILE A 27 -36.21 13.13 -18.63
N ALA A 28 -37.02 13.94 -17.93
CA ALA A 28 -36.64 15.27 -17.47
C ALA A 28 -35.52 15.24 -16.45
N ARG A 29 -34.53 16.12 -16.60
CA ARG A 29 -33.44 16.38 -15.65
C ARG A 29 -33.62 17.77 -15.05
N TRP A 30 -33.22 17.88 -13.80
CA TRP A 30 -33.41 19.07 -12.96
C TRP A 30 -32.10 19.51 -12.38
N LEU A 31 -31.79 20.80 -12.47
CA LEU A 31 -30.69 21.42 -11.76
C LEU A 31 -31.13 21.66 -10.32
N CYS A 32 -30.34 21.12 -9.38
CA CYS A 32 -30.59 21.27 -7.95
C CYS A 32 -29.42 21.99 -7.27
N GLN A 33 -29.75 22.90 -6.36
CA GLN A 33 -28.83 23.55 -5.45
C GLN A 33 -28.83 22.76 -4.13
N CYS A 34 -27.65 22.43 -3.61
CA CYS A 34 -27.50 21.73 -2.33
C CYS A 34 -27.23 22.73 -1.20
N ASP A 35 -27.64 22.39 0.04
CA ASP A 35 -27.38 23.22 1.24
C ASP A 35 -25.89 23.50 1.47
N CYS A 36 -24.98 22.63 1.00
CA CYS A 36 -23.54 22.84 1.07
C CYS A 36 -22.98 23.78 0.00
N GLY A 37 -23.83 24.44 -0.80
CA GLY A 37 -23.44 25.31 -1.91
C GLY A 37 -23.17 24.59 -3.25
N GLY A 38 -23.06 23.24 -3.26
CA GLY A 38 -22.82 22.49 -4.48
C GLY A 38 -24.07 22.40 -5.37
N LYS A 39 -23.88 22.27 -6.69
CA LYS A 39 -24.96 22.07 -7.66
C LYS A 39 -24.90 20.67 -8.26
N LYS A 40 -26.04 20.07 -8.60
CA LYS A 40 -26.13 18.76 -9.23
C LYS A 40 -27.34 18.68 -10.16
N VAL A 41 -27.17 18.06 -11.34
CA VAL A 41 -28.27 17.76 -12.25
C VAL A 41 -28.76 16.34 -11.96
N VAL A 42 -30.05 16.18 -11.66
CA VAL A 42 -30.67 14.93 -11.23
C VAL A 42 -31.92 14.63 -12.06
N ILE A 43 -32.21 13.36 -12.30
CA ILE A 43 -33.46 12.90 -12.94
C ILE A 43 -34.58 13.03 -11.92
N GLY A 44 -35.73 13.59 -12.33
CA GLY A 44 -36.86 13.84 -11.43
C GLY A 44 -37.39 12.59 -10.71
N SER A 45 -37.40 11.43 -11.36
CA SER A 45 -37.79 10.17 -10.70
C SER A 45 -36.85 9.77 -9.54
N LYS A 46 -35.55 10.07 -9.64
CA LYS A 46 -34.59 9.81 -8.55
C LYS A 46 -34.75 10.73 -7.36
N LEU A 47 -35.19 11.98 -7.62
CA LEU A 47 -35.54 12.94 -6.57
C LEU A 47 -36.75 12.43 -5.80
N ARG A 48 -37.87 12.11 -6.49
CA ARG A 48 -39.12 11.63 -5.85
C ARG A 48 -38.95 10.33 -5.09
N ARG A 49 -38.09 9.40 -5.55
CA ARG A 49 -37.78 8.15 -4.85
C ARG A 49 -36.78 8.33 -3.70
N GLY A 50 -36.24 9.53 -3.51
CA GLY A 50 -35.26 9.80 -2.47
C GLY A 50 -33.89 9.14 -2.68
N GLU A 51 -33.60 8.65 -3.91
CA GLU A 51 -32.31 8.04 -4.27
C GLU A 51 -31.17 9.07 -4.30
N THR A 52 -31.50 10.33 -4.51
CA THR A 52 -30.53 11.41 -4.54
C THR A 52 -30.95 12.51 -3.55
N ARG A 53 -30.28 12.62 -2.42
CA ARG A 53 -30.59 13.53 -1.32
C ARG A 53 -29.57 14.67 -1.12
N SER A 54 -28.45 14.64 -1.85
CA SER A 54 -27.40 15.66 -1.77
C SER A 54 -26.62 15.74 -3.08
N CYS A 55 -25.72 16.72 -3.23
CA CYS A 55 -24.78 16.78 -4.34
C CYS A 55 -23.69 15.71 -4.30
N GLY A 56 -23.60 14.94 -3.24
CA GLY A 56 -22.54 13.99 -2.86
C GLY A 56 -21.87 14.36 -1.53
N CYS A 57 -22.20 15.52 -0.95
CA CYS A 57 -21.63 15.96 0.32
C CYS A 57 -22.00 15.02 1.48
N LEU A 58 -23.24 14.52 1.53
CA LEU A 58 -23.70 13.60 2.55
C LEU A 58 -22.90 12.29 2.55
N GLU A 59 -22.63 11.72 1.37
CA GLU A 59 -21.80 10.52 1.24
C GLU A 59 -20.35 10.78 1.71
N ARG A 60 -19.81 11.96 1.40
CA ARG A 60 -18.48 12.37 1.85
C ARG A 60 -18.40 12.53 3.37
N GLU A 61 -19.41 13.14 3.99
CA GLU A 61 -19.53 13.28 5.44
C GLU A 61 -19.63 11.92 6.12
N THR A 62 -20.47 11.02 5.60
CA THR A 62 -20.63 9.66 6.12
C THR A 62 -19.34 8.84 6.00
N ARG A 63 -18.59 8.98 4.91
CA ARG A 63 -17.28 8.33 4.76
C ARG A 63 -16.27 8.83 5.78
N VAL A 64 -16.27 10.13 6.08
CA VAL A 64 -15.37 10.71 7.09
C VAL A 64 -15.77 10.24 8.49
N SER A 65 -17.08 10.26 8.84
CA SER A 65 -17.59 9.83 10.14
C SER A 65 -17.42 8.32 10.41
N ASN A 66 -17.47 7.49 9.35
CA ASN A 66 -17.25 6.04 9.44
C ASN A 66 -15.77 5.64 9.48
N GLY A 67 -14.86 6.57 9.79
CA GLY A 67 -13.44 6.28 9.95
C GLY A 67 -12.72 5.91 8.64
N TYR A 68 -13.31 6.20 7.48
CA TYR A 68 -12.54 6.26 6.24
C TYR A 68 -11.52 7.38 6.39
N LYS A 69 -10.41 7.07 7.06
CA LYS A 69 -9.23 7.93 7.06
C LYS A 69 -9.01 8.29 5.60
N ARG A 70 -9.02 9.58 5.31
CA ARG A 70 -8.53 10.13 4.05
C ARG A 70 -7.28 9.32 3.74
N MET A 71 -7.28 8.56 2.64
CA MET A 71 -6.07 7.83 2.24
C MET A 71 -4.95 8.86 2.29
N GLN A 72 -4.00 8.65 3.20
CA GLN A 72 -2.74 9.42 3.22
C GLN A 72 -2.30 9.52 1.76
N PRO A 73 -1.82 10.69 1.30
CA PRO A 73 -1.35 10.81 -0.08
C PRO A 73 -0.47 9.60 -0.34
N SER A 74 -0.85 8.78 -1.31
CA SER A 74 -0.10 7.57 -1.60
C SER A 74 1.31 8.03 -1.93
N HIS A 75 2.32 7.47 -1.26
CA HIS A 75 3.74 7.78 -1.47
C HIS A 75 4.18 7.60 -2.94
N GLY A 76 3.25 7.35 -3.87
CA GLY A 76 3.50 7.16 -5.31
C GLY A 76 4.26 5.87 -5.67
N MET A 77 4.79 5.17 -4.69
CA MET A 77 5.69 4.02 -4.87
C MET A 77 5.01 2.65 -4.76
N SER A 78 3.67 2.58 -4.76
CA SER A 78 2.91 1.31 -4.60
C SER A 78 3.23 0.25 -5.65
N ARG A 79 3.82 0.65 -6.78
CA ARG A 79 4.26 -0.24 -7.86
C ARG A 79 5.76 -0.47 -7.89
N SER A 80 6.53 0.13 -6.98
CA SER A 80 7.97 -0.05 -6.92
C SER A 80 8.35 -1.44 -6.40
N ARG A 81 9.53 -1.91 -6.78
CA ARG A 81 10.14 -3.13 -6.24
C ARG A 81 10.27 -3.04 -4.71
N LEU A 82 10.67 -1.88 -4.20
CA LEU A 82 10.84 -1.64 -2.76
C LEU A 82 9.54 -1.82 -1.98
N TYR A 83 8.41 -1.32 -2.52
CA TYR A 83 7.10 -1.54 -1.91
C TYR A 83 6.72 -3.02 -1.89
N GLY A 84 7.08 -3.77 -2.93
CA GLY A 84 6.91 -5.22 -2.99
C GLY A 84 7.70 -5.93 -1.89
N VAL A 85 8.95 -5.54 -1.65
CA VAL A 85 9.81 -6.06 -0.57
C VAL A 85 9.17 -5.79 0.80
N TRP A 86 8.77 -4.56 1.08
CA TRP A 86 8.11 -4.18 2.34
C TRP A 86 6.79 -4.92 2.57
N SER A 87 5.93 -4.97 1.56
CA SER A 87 4.66 -5.67 1.66
C SER A 87 4.84 -7.18 1.87
N GLY A 88 5.80 -7.78 1.17
CA GLY A 88 6.16 -9.19 1.32
C GLY A 88 6.70 -9.52 2.72
N MET A 89 7.60 -8.69 3.25
CA MET A 89 8.12 -8.80 4.61
C MET A 89 6.98 -8.81 5.64
N LYS A 90 6.10 -7.81 5.60
CA LYS A 90 4.94 -7.73 6.50
C LYS A 90 4.02 -8.94 6.40
N LYS A 91 3.70 -9.39 5.17
CA LYS A 91 2.83 -10.56 4.96
C LYS A 91 3.42 -11.84 5.56
N ARG A 92 4.72 -12.06 5.44
CA ARG A 92 5.37 -13.24 6.04
C ARG A 92 5.31 -13.22 7.56
N CYS A 93 5.38 -12.05 8.18
CA CYS A 93 5.36 -11.92 9.63
C CYS A 93 3.95 -11.89 10.24
N SER A 94 2.94 -11.34 9.53
CA SER A 94 1.63 -11.05 10.12
C SER A 94 0.46 -11.85 9.55
N ASN A 95 0.61 -12.55 8.42
CA ASN A 95 -0.49 -13.25 7.78
C ASN A 95 -0.37 -14.79 7.96
N PRO A 96 -1.16 -15.42 8.84
CA PRO A 96 -1.13 -16.88 9.07
C PRO A 96 -1.41 -17.73 7.83
N THR A 97 -2.08 -17.17 6.81
CA THR A 97 -2.35 -17.91 5.56
C THR A 97 -1.23 -17.77 4.52
N HIS A 98 -0.18 -17.01 4.81
CA HIS A 98 0.96 -16.87 3.90
C HIS A 98 1.80 -18.15 3.87
N PRO A 99 2.22 -18.68 2.69
CA PRO A 99 2.96 -19.95 2.58
C PRO A 99 4.22 -20.05 3.45
N HIS A 100 4.87 -18.93 3.70
CA HIS A 100 6.08 -18.84 4.54
C HIS A 100 5.82 -18.31 5.95
N TYR A 101 4.57 -18.25 6.40
CA TYR A 101 4.29 -17.74 7.76
C TYR A 101 4.97 -18.58 8.83
N SER A 102 4.99 -19.90 8.68
CA SER A 102 5.67 -20.82 9.61
C SER A 102 7.17 -20.53 9.80
N ASP A 103 7.81 -19.98 8.76
CA ASP A 103 9.25 -19.67 8.79
C ASP A 103 9.55 -18.29 9.39
N TYR A 104 8.53 -17.44 9.59
CA TYR A 104 8.64 -16.05 10.06
C TYR A 104 7.70 -15.77 11.23
N GLY A 105 6.48 -15.29 10.99
CA GLY A 105 5.55 -14.94 12.05
C GLY A 105 5.17 -16.10 12.96
N GLY A 106 5.08 -17.32 12.41
CA GLY A 106 4.87 -18.56 13.18
C GLY A 106 6.00 -18.90 14.16
N ARG A 107 7.17 -18.28 13.97
CA ARG A 107 8.34 -18.38 14.88
C ARG A 107 8.47 -17.19 15.83
N GLY A 108 7.54 -16.25 15.78
CA GLY A 108 7.58 -15.03 16.58
C GLY A 108 8.35 -13.88 15.94
N ILE A 109 8.84 -14.03 14.68
CA ILE A 109 9.53 -12.96 13.97
C ILE A 109 8.52 -11.90 13.55
N SER A 110 8.79 -10.66 13.91
CA SER A 110 7.96 -9.50 13.66
C SER A 110 8.66 -8.45 12.77
N VAL A 111 7.95 -7.38 12.49
CA VAL A 111 8.50 -6.17 11.88
C VAL A 111 8.39 -5.06 12.91
N CYS A 112 9.45 -4.28 13.13
CA CYS A 112 9.44 -3.17 14.07
C CYS A 112 8.28 -2.21 13.78
N ASP A 113 7.76 -1.56 14.82
CA ASP A 113 6.55 -0.73 14.73
C ASP A 113 6.69 0.40 13.71
N GLU A 114 7.86 0.98 13.59
CA GLU A 114 8.13 2.03 12.63
C GLU A 114 7.89 1.57 11.19
N TRP A 115 8.49 0.44 10.80
CA TRP A 115 8.33 -0.13 9.47
C TRP A 115 6.98 -0.81 9.26
N ALA A 116 6.40 -1.38 10.31
CA ALA A 116 5.08 -1.99 10.23
C ALA A 116 4.00 -0.97 9.88
N ASN A 117 4.12 0.26 10.36
CA ASN A 117 3.12 1.32 10.20
C ASN A 117 3.45 2.32 9.09
N SER A 118 4.72 2.44 8.65
CA SER A 118 5.16 3.43 7.67
C SER A 118 6.05 2.84 6.59
N PHE A 119 5.54 2.78 5.36
CA PHE A 119 6.38 2.47 4.21
C PHE A 119 7.43 3.57 3.97
N SER A 120 7.12 4.83 4.24
CA SER A 120 8.05 5.94 4.05
C SER A 120 9.29 5.80 4.94
N ALA A 121 9.11 5.41 6.21
CA ALA A 121 10.23 5.15 7.12
C ALA A 121 11.11 4.00 6.63
N PHE A 122 10.50 2.88 6.20
CA PHE A 122 11.25 1.78 5.59
C PHE A 122 11.98 2.21 4.31
N ALA A 123 11.36 3.00 3.45
CA ALA A 123 11.96 3.46 2.20
C ALA A 123 13.14 4.41 2.44
N GLU A 124 13.03 5.33 3.39
CA GLU A 124 14.11 6.23 3.78
C GLU A 124 15.33 5.46 4.29
N TRP A 125 15.10 4.50 5.19
CA TRP A 125 16.15 3.61 5.65
C TRP A 125 16.77 2.81 4.49
N ALA A 126 15.95 2.21 3.63
CA ALA A 126 16.44 1.40 2.52
C ALA A 126 17.34 2.18 1.57
N LEU A 127 16.93 3.41 1.20
CA LEU A 127 17.68 4.27 0.29
C LEU A 127 19.02 4.73 0.91
N SER A 128 19.09 4.91 2.21
CA SER A 128 20.33 5.26 2.92
C SER A 128 21.25 4.05 3.20
N HIS A 129 20.72 2.81 3.03
CA HIS A 129 21.46 1.57 3.32
C HIS A 129 21.69 0.69 2.08
N GLY A 130 21.91 1.31 0.93
CA GLY A 130 22.38 0.64 -0.28
C GLY A 130 21.30 -0.02 -1.13
N TYR A 131 20.00 0.34 -0.94
CA TYR A 131 18.97 -0.14 -1.85
C TYR A 131 19.14 0.46 -3.25
N ASP A 132 19.19 -0.40 -4.26
CA ASP A 132 19.18 -0.02 -5.68
C ASP A 132 17.95 -0.61 -6.38
N GLU A 133 17.04 0.28 -6.84
CA GLU A 133 15.83 -0.10 -7.60
C GLU A 133 16.18 -0.78 -8.92
N ASN A 134 17.33 -0.43 -9.53
CA ASN A 134 17.78 -0.91 -10.84
C ASN A 134 18.69 -2.15 -10.73
N ALA A 135 19.03 -2.59 -9.53
CA ALA A 135 19.88 -3.75 -9.35
C ALA A 135 19.30 -4.99 -10.05
N PRO A 136 20.11 -5.81 -10.72
CA PRO A 136 19.67 -7.07 -11.29
C PRO A 136 18.97 -7.95 -10.27
N LYS A 137 18.05 -8.82 -10.74
CA LYS A 137 17.33 -9.75 -9.86
C LYS A 137 18.31 -10.57 -9.01
N GLY A 138 18.11 -10.55 -7.70
CA GLY A 138 18.94 -11.26 -6.73
C GLY A 138 20.22 -10.54 -6.29
N LYS A 139 20.51 -9.33 -6.80
CA LYS A 139 21.71 -8.57 -6.42
C LYS A 139 21.49 -7.56 -5.31
N CYS A 140 20.25 -7.18 -5.04
CA CYS A 140 19.88 -6.29 -3.95
C CYS A 140 18.63 -6.84 -3.28
N THR A 141 18.80 -7.67 -2.27
CA THR A 141 17.72 -8.33 -1.53
C THR A 141 17.79 -7.98 -0.06
N LEU A 142 16.63 -7.77 0.57
CA LEU A 142 16.58 -7.53 2.01
C LEU A 142 16.89 -8.83 2.75
N ASP A 143 17.93 -8.81 3.55
CA ASP A 143 18.43 -9.91 4.36
C ASP A 143 18.42 -9.52 5.85
N ARG A 144 18.14 -10.48 6.75
CA ARG A 144 18.32 -10.30 8.19
C ARG A 144 19.68 -10.85 8.60
N ILE A 145 20.41 -10.09 9.39
CA ILE A 145 21.74 -10.48 9.89
C ILE A 145 21.58 -11.66 10.84
N ASP A 146 20.74 -11.51 11.85
CA ASP A 146 20.27 -12.58 12.71
C ASP A 146 18.96 -13.17 12.17
N LEU A 147 18.95 -14.45 11.84
CA LEU A 147 17.81 -15.16 11.30
C LEU A 147 16.66 -15.36 12.27
N ASP A 148 16.93 -15.28 13.56
CA ASP A 148 15.94 -15.42 14.62
C ASP A 148 15.43 -14.06 15.13
N GLY A 149 16.12 -12.97 14.76
CA GLY A 149 15.75 -11.61 15.08
C GLY A 149 14.66 -11.03 14.17
N ASP A 150 14.08 -9.92 14.61
CA ASP A 150 13.03 -9.19 13.92
C ASP A 150 13.55 -8.39 12.70
N TYR A 151 12.64 -7.93 11.86
CA TYR A 151 12.93 -6.95 10.84
C TYR A 151 12.97 -5.55 11.47
N CYS A 152 14.18 -5.03 11.66
CA CYS A 152 14.45 -3.68 12.17
C CYS A 152 15.72 -3.14 11.52
N PRO A 153 15.99 -1.82 11.61
CA PRO A 153 17.18 -1.19 11.04
C PRO A 153 18.48 -1.87 11.43
N GLU A 154 18.62 -2.31 12.67
CA GLU A 154 19.84 -2.88 13.25
C GLU A 154 20.07 -4.32 12.79
N ASN A 155 19.02 -5.03 12.42
CA ASN A 155 19.08 -6.44 12.03
C ASN A 155 18.91 -6.67 10.53
N CYS A 156 18.76 -5.63 9.73
CA CYS A 156 18.54 -5.75 8.29
C CYS A 156 19.69 -5.13 7.48
N ARG A 157 19.93 -5.72 6.31
CA ARG A 157 20.87 -5.21 5.31
C ARG A 157 20.37 -5.53 3.90
N PHE A 158 20.88 -4.83 2.90
CA PHE A 158 20.76 -5.26 1.51
C PHE A 158 21.97 -6.10 1.12
N ALA A 159 21.71 -7.25 0.54
CA ALA A 159 22.75 -8.22 0.16
C ALA A 159 22.40 -8.91 -1.16
N ASP A 160 23.37 -9.51 -1.81
CA ASP A 160 23.10 -10.37 -2.92
C ASP A 160 22.50 -11.73 -2.46
N MET A 161 21.87 -12.44 -3.38
CA MET A 161 21.22 -13.71 -3.08
C MET A 161 22.20 -14.79 -2.60
N VAL A 162 23.49 -14.69 -2.94
CA VAL A 162 24.52 -15.62 -2.49
C VAL A 162 24.75 -15.46 -0.99
N VAL A 163 24.89 -14.21 -0.52
CA VAL A 163 24.98 -13.90 0.91
C VAL A 163 23.75 -14.41 1.64
N GLN A 164 22.54 -14.08 1.12
CA GLN A 164 21.27 -14.49 1.74
C GLN A 164 21.10 -16.01 1.78
N GLN A 165 21.54 -16.74 0.74
CA GLN A 165 21.47 -18.20 0.71
C GLN A 165 22.44 -18.85 1.70
N ASN A 166 23.61 -18.25 1.90
CA ASN A 166 24.60 -18.74 2.85
C ASN A 166 24.24 -18.40 4.29
N ASN A 167 23.44 -17.36 4.51
CA ASN A 167 22.88 -17.00 5.83
C ASN A 167 21.62 -17.83 6.19
N ARG A 168 21.47 -19.04 5.64
CA ARG A 168 20.39 -19.96 6.04
C ARG A 168 20.85 -20.86 7.19
N ARG A 169 19.91 -21.30 8.04
CA ARG A 169 20.18 -22.14 9.22
C ARG A 169 20.97 -23.42 8.95
N ASP A 170 20.79 -24.02 7.78
CA ASP A 170 21.37 -25.32 7.44
C ASP A 170 22.77 -25.22 6.86
N ARG A 171 23.29 -24.02 6.70
CA ARG A 171 24.61 -23.75 6.16
C ARG A 171 25.35 -22.84 7.13
N SER A 172 26.18 -23.43 7.96
CA SER A 172 27.00 -22.74 8.93
C SER A 172 27.76 -21.55 8.35
N ASN A 173 27.81 -20.52 9.10
CA ASN A 173 28.19 -19.12 8.91
C ASN A 173 29.64 -18.84 8.44
N ASP A 174 30.26 -19.67 7.61
CA ASP A 174 31.66 -19.47 7.19
C ASP A 174 31.82 -18.60 5.94
N VAL A 175 30.76 -17.89 5.51
CA VAL A 175 30.85 -16.98 4.36
C VAL A 175 31.34 -15.64 4.82
N GLN A 176 32.58 -15.29 4.48
CA GLN A 176 33.06 -13.93 4.61
C GLN A 176 32.31 -13.01 3.64
N VAL A 177 31.75 -11.94 4.16
CA VAL A 177 31.06 -10.92 3.37
C VAL A 177 31.80 -9.60 3.46
N TYR A 178 31.77 -8.84 2.39
CA TYR A 178 32.30 -7.48 2.35
C TYR A 178 31.25 -6.51 1.81
N LEU A 179 31.34 -5.25 2.23
CA LEU A 179 30.50 -4.18 1.71
C LEU A 179 31.13 -3.69 0.40
N GLY A 180 30.40 -3.81 -0.72
CA GLY A 180 30.83 -3.30 -2.02
C GLY A 180 30.78 -1.78 -2.10
N GLN A 181 31.37 -1.21 -3.14
CA GLN A 181 31.30 0.24 -3.42
C GLN A 181 29.86 0.67 -3.78
N ASP A 182 29.02 -0.27 -4.17
CA ASP A 182 27.58 -0.11 -4.43
C ASP A 182 26.73 -0.07 -3.15
N GLY A 183 27.35 -0.17 -1.96
CA GLY A 183 26.65 -0.20 -0.69
C GLY A 183 25.93 -1.52 -0.38
N ILE A 184 26.17 -2.58 -1.16
CA ILE A 184 25.53 -3.91 -1.00
C ILE A 184 26.56 -4.89 -0.41
N TYR A 185 26.10 -5.80 0.44
CA TYR A 185 26.93 -6.88 0.96
C TYR A 185 27.07 -8.02 -0.05
N HIS A 186 28.30 -8.37 -0.38
CA HIS A 186 28.67 -9.43 -1.31
C HIS A 186 29.42 -10.55 -0.59
N ALA A 187 29.29 -11.78 -1.11
CA ALA A 187 30.14 -12.90 -0.66
C ALA A 187 31.56 -12.72 -1.22
N ALA A 188 32.57 -12.97 -0.39
CA ALA A 188 33.95 -12.92 -0.82
C ALA A 188 34.21 -13.93 -1.99
N PRO A 189 35.03 -13.56 -2.99
CA PRO A 189 35.24 -14.36 -4.20
C PRO A 189 35.82 -15.75 -3.95
N ASN A 190 36.44 -16.00 -2.79
CA ASN A 190 37.14 -17.23 -2.43
C ASN A 190 36.56 -17.92 -1.19
N CYS A 191 35.24 -17.92 -1.05
CA CYS A 191 34.61 -18.81 -0.06
C CYS A 191 34.63 -20.26 -0.53
N GLY A 192 35.81 -20.76 -0.91
CA GLY A 192 36.09 -22.17 -1.15
C GLY A 192 36.22 -22.88 0.20
N ARG A 193 35.60 -24.06 0.30
CA ARG A 193 35.78 -25.01 1.41
C ARG A 193 37.24 -25.01 1.87
N LYS A 194 37.46 -24.89 3.18
CA LYS A 194 38.75 -25.27 3.73
C LYS A 194 39.03 -26.71 3.29
N VAL A 195 40.03 -26.89 2.44
CA VAL A 195 40.64 -28.18 2.23
C VAL A 195 41.30 -28.46 3.56
N VAL A 196 40.75 -29.40 4.34
CA VAL A 196 41.48 -30.04 5.45
C VAL A 196 42.48 -30.93 4.75
N ASP A 197 43.74 -30.45 4.66
CA ASP A 197 44.86 -31.31 4.36
C ASP A 197 45.01 -32.30 5.51
N GLU A 198 44.91 -33.60 5.18
CA GLU A 198 45.27 -34.71 6.05
C GLU A 198 46.79 -34.80 6.27
#